data_3b020143cad0b5a876e31786d473b8c3
#
_entry.id   3b020143cad0b5a876e31786d473b8c3
#
_cell.length_a   1.000
_cell.length_b   1.000
_cell.length_c   1.000
_cell.angle_alpha   90.00
_cell.angle_beta   90.00
_cell.angle_gamma   90.00
#
_symmetry.space_group_name_H-M   'P 1'
#
loop_
_entity.id
_entity.type
_entity.pdbx_description
1 polymer ?
#
loop_
_entity_poly.entity_id
_entity_poly.type
_entity_poly.pdbx_seq_one_letter_code
_entity_poly.pdbx_strand_id
1 'polypeptide(L)'
;RYGSSAASDVYKRQHISNTVTISRWQRDLTDSTIMRNVGSCFGYMMIALNSLSKGLNKLEINKLKLNSDLEDSWEVLTEAIQTIIRKNNIPNGYELMKDLSRGKKINQGDLEKFISNMDVPTEEKTRLLKLTPSSYIGYASKLSKD
;
A
#
# COMPACT_ATOMS: atom_id res chain seq x y z
N ARG A 1 -11.86 -8.85 23.21
CA ARG A 1 -11.40 -8.29 21.93
C ARG A 1 -12.05 -9.12 20.81
N TYR A 2 -13.05 -8.60 20.18
CA TYR A 2 -13.60 -9.19 18.97
C TYR A 2 -12.57 -8.92 17.85
N GLY A 3 -12.08 -9.98 17.20
CA GLY A 3 -11.27 -9.83 16.00
C GLY A 3 -12.07 -9.11 14.91
N SER A 4 -11.42 -8.37 14.03
CA SER A 4 -12.12 -7.73 12.92
C SER A 4 -12.87 -8.79 12.10
N SER A 5 -14.04 -8.47 11.58
CA SER A 5 -14.84 -9.38 10.74
C SER A 5 -14.04 -9.93 9.56
N ALA A 6 -13.14 -9.11 8.97
CA ALA A 6 -12.25 -9.51 7.91
C ALA A 6 -11.30 -10.65 8.33
N ALA A 7 -10.67 -10.55 9.52
CA ALA A 7 -9.79 -11.60 10.04
C ALA A 7 -10.57 -12.90 10.30
N SER A 8 -11.81 -12.82 10.80
CA SER A 8 -12.69 -13.97 11.01
C SER A 8 -13.05 -14.67 9.71
N ASP A 9 -13.30 -13.93 8.62
CA ASP A 9 -13.67 -14.50 7.33
C ASP A 9 -12.49 -15.17 6.63
N VAL A 10 -11.28 -14.61 6.73
CA VAL A 10 -10.05 -15.25 6.24
C VAL A 10 -9.82 -16.57 6.98
N TYR A 11 -9.95 -16.58 8.29
CA TYR A 11 -9.78 -17.77 9.12
C TYR A 11 -10.75 -18.88 8.75
N LYS A 12 -12.02 -18.59 8.53
CA LYS A 12 -13.04 -19.60 8.16
C LYS A 12 -12.74 -20.23 6.80
N ARG A 13 -12.36 -19.43 5.79
CA ARG A 13 -11.99 -19.93 4.46
C ARG A 13 -10.74 -20.79 4.51
N GLN A 14 -9.75 -20.36 5.28
CA GLN A 14 -8.51 -21.10 5.48
C GLN A 14 -8.75 -22.43 6.19
N HIS A 15 -9.65 -22.48 7.16
CA HIS A 15 -10.04 -23.72 7.82
C HIS A 15 -10.64 -24.73 6.83
N ILE A 16 -11.58 -24.29 5.98
CA ILE A 16 -12.18 -25.16 4.95
C ILE A 16 -11.12 -25.65 3.99
N SER A 17 -10.28 -24.77 3.46
CA SER A 17 -9.21 -25.12 2.53
C SER A 17 -8.23 -26.14 3.11
N ASN A 18 -7.79 -25.96 4.33
CA ASN A 18 -6.85 -26.85 4.99
C ASN A 18 -7.48 -28.23 5.30
N THR A 19 -8.74 -28.26 5.68
CA THR A 19 -9.38 -29.52 6.09
C THR A 19 -9.76 -30.38 4.89
N VAL A 20 -10.23 -29.78 3.80
CA VAL A 20 -10.63 -30.53 2.58
C VAL A 20 -9.43 -31.18 1.89
N THR A 21 -8.24 -30.63 2.04
CA THR A 21 -7.00 -31.16 1.42
C THR A 21 -6.37 -32.31 2.20
N ILE A 22 -6.83 -32.61 3.42
CA ILE A 22 -6.32 -33.74 4.22
C ILE A 22 -6.95 -35.02 3.73
N SER A 23 -6.16 -35.89 3.07
CA SER A 23 -6.60 -37.23 2.66
C SER A 23 -6.37 -38.23 3.80
N ARG A 24 -7.39 -39.04 4.08
CA ARG A 24 -7.32 -40.17 5.01
C ARG A 24 -7.65 -41.50 4.30
N TRP A 25 -7.00 -42.55 4.73
CA TRP A 25 -7.25 -43.93 4.19
C TRP A 25 -8.65 -44.43 4.51
N GLN A 26 -9.28 -43.93 5.56
CA GLN A 26 -10.65 -44.26 5.93
C GLN A 26 -11.55 -43.05 5.67
N ARG A 27 -12.82 -43.36 5.35
CA ARG A 27 -13.84 -42.31 5.18
C ARG A 27 -13.94 -41.44 6.44
N ASP A 28 -13.66 -40.16 6.29
CA ASP A 28 -13.84 -39.18 7.33
C ASP A 28 -15.20 -38.50 7.21
N LEU A 29 -16.04 -38.64 8.23
CA LEU A 29 -17.35 -37.99 8.29
C LEU A 29 -17.22 -36.45 8.41
N THR A 30 -16.05 -35.94 8.81
CA THR A 30 -15.74 -34.51 8.90
C THR A 30 -15.85 -33.83 7.53
N ASP A 31 -15.46 -34.53 6.45
CA ASP A 31 -15.55 -33.99 5.09
C ASP A 31 -16.99 -33.67 4.68
N SER A 32 -17.93 -34.53 4.97
CA SER A 32 -19.34 -34.29 4.64
C SER A 32 -19.92 -33.12 5.41
N THR A 33 -19.48 -32.87 6.63
CA THR A 33 -19.91 -31.74 7.46
C THR A 33 -19.35 -30.44 6.89
N ILE A 34 -18.09 -30.41 6.50
CA ILE A 34 -17.43 -29.26 5.91
C ILE A 34 -18.04 -28.92 4.55
N MET A 35 -18.23 -29.91 3.70
CA MET A 35 -18.83 -29.72 2.37
C MET A 35 -20.23 -29.12 2.43
N ARG A 36 -21.02 -29.44 3.45
CA ARG A 36 -22.34 -28.80 3.68
C ARG A 36 -22.23 -27.30 3.97
N ASN A 37 -21.12 -26.86 4.55
CA ASN A 37 -20.90 -25.47 4.91
C ASN A 37 -20.27 -24.63 3.79
N VAL A 38 -19.79 -25.23 2.71
CA VAL A 38 -19.20 -24.52 1.57
C VAL A 38 -20.19 -23.54 0.96
N GLY A 39 -21.43 -23.96 0.71
CA GLY A 39 -22.48 -23.08 0.19
C GLY A 39 -22.78 -21.88 1.10
N SER A 40 -22.83 -22.09 2.41
CA SER A 40 -22.98 -21.00 3.38
C SER A 40 -21.82 -20.02 3.35
N CYS A 41 -20.59 -20.51 3.16
CA CYS A 41 -19.40 -19.68 3.05
C CYS A 41 -19.47 -18.75 1.82
N PHE A 42 -19.89 -19.29 0.67
CA PHE A 42 -20.15 -18.48 -0.53
C PHE A 42 -21.29 -17.47 -0.33
N GLY A 43 -22.36 -17.86 0.34
CA GLY A 43 -23.45 -16.96 0.69
C GLY A 43 -22.99 -15.76 1.53
N TYR A 44 -22.19 -15.99 2.56
CA TYR A 44 -21.61 -14.93 3.37
C TYR A 44 -20.66 -14.04 2.56
N MET A 45 -19.89 -14.61 1.66
CA MET A 45 -19.01 -13.84 0.78
C MET A 45 -19.82 -12.92 -0.14
N MET A 46 -20.91 -13.41 -0.73
CA MET A 46 -21.81 -12.58 -1.56
C MET A 46 -22.42 -11.43 -0.79
N ILE A 47 -22.89 -11.69 0.44
CA ILE A 47 -23.42 -10.64 1.31
C ILE A 47 -22.35 -9.60 1.65
N ALA A 48 -21.15 -10.04 1.97
CA ALA A 48 -20.02 -9.15 2.28
C ALA A 48 -19.65 -8.26 1.09
N LEU A 49 -19.53 -8.82 -0.10
CA LEU A 49 -19.20 -8.08 -1.33
C LEU A 49 -20.29 -7.08 -1.70
N ASN A 50 -21.55 -7.48 -1.60
CA ASN A 50 -22.68 -6.56 -1.82
C ASN A 50 -22.71 -5.41 -0.81
N SER A 51 -22.40 -5.69 0.45
CA SER A 51 -22.32 -4.67 1.49
C SER A 51 -21.15 -3.72 1.28
N LEU A 52 -20.00 -4.25 0.86
CA LEU A 52 -18.82 -3.47 0.49
C LEU A 52 -19.13 -2.54 -0.69
N SER A 53 -19.73 -3.07 -1.76
CA SER A 53 -20.15 -2.28 -2.93
C SER A 53 -21.09 -1.14 -2.54
N LYS A 54 -22.11 -1.43 -1.71
CA LYS A 54 -23.00 -0.40 -1.19
C LYS A 54 -22.28 0.64 -0.34
N GLY A 55 -21.29 0.22 0.44
CA GLY A 55 -20.45 1.12 1.23
C GLY A 55 -19.62 2.05 0.37
N LEU A 56 -18.94 1.50 -0.64
CA LEU A 56 -18.11 2.27 -1.59
C LEU A 56 -18.94 3.32 -2.35
N ASN A 57 -20.16 2.97 -2.77
CA ASN A 57 -21.05 3.90 -3.45
C ASN A 57 -21.56 5.07 -2.59
N LYS A 58 -21.35 5.02 -1.27
CA LYS A 58 -21.68 6.11 -0.34
C LYS A 58 -20.49 7.02 -0.03
N LEU A 59 -19.29 6.68 -0.50
CA LEU A 59 -18.09 7.46 -0.25
C LEU A 59 -17.98 8.61 -1.23
N GLU A 60 -17.71 9.78 -0.71
CA GLU A 60 -17.32 10.95 -1.47
C GLU A 60 -15.90 11.34 -1.12
N ILE A 61 -15.11 11.64 -2.16
CA ILE A 61 -13.71 12.03 -1.99
C ILE A 61 -13.62 13.54 -1.81
N ASN A 62 -13.14 13.98 -0.66
CA ASN A 62 -12.79 15.39 -0.45
C ASN A 62 -11.42 15.71 -1.08
N LYS A 63 -11.44 16.07 -2.35
CA LYS A 63 -10.22 16.36 -3.13
C LYS A 63 -9.42 17.54 -2.53
N LEU A 64 -10.09 18.54 -2.00
CA LEU A 64 -9.42 19.70 -1.39
C LEU A 64 -8.62 19.28 -0.16
N LYS A 65 -9.22 18.44 0.68
CA LYS A 65 -8.55 17.94 1.88
C LYS A 65 -7.36 17.04 1.54
N LEU A 66 -7.51 16.14 0.56
CA LEU A 66 -6.42 15.29 0.09
C LEU A 66 -5.24 16.09 -0.45
N ASN A 67 -5.50 17.11 -1.25
CA ASN A 67 -4.44 17.97 -1.78
C ASN A 67 -3.74 18.73 -0.65
N SER A 68 -4.49 19.31 0.28
CA SER A 68 -3.92 20.00 1.44
C SER A 68 -3.05 19.09 2.31
N ASP A 69 -3.46 17.85 2.52
CA ASP A 69 -2.68 16.88 3.30
C ASP A 69 -1.39 16.47 2.58
N LEU A 70 -1.40 16.45 1.23
CA LEU A 70 -0.23 16.14 0.42
C LEU A 70 0.75 17.32 0.32
N GLU A 71 0.27 18.54 0.20
CA GLU A 71 1.13 19.74 0.08
C GLU A 71 2.16 19.87 1.19
N ASP A 72 1.81 19.39 2.38
CA ASP A 72 2.67 19.42 3.56
C ASP A 72 3.55 18.17 3.74
N SER A 73 3.42 17.18 2.88
CA SER A 73 4.04 15.85 3.04
C SER A 73 5.27 15.65 2.15
N TRP A 74 6.23 16.58 2.23
CA TRP A 74 7.46 16.56 1.43
C TRP A 74 8.35 15.35 1.69
N GLU A 75 8.23 14.72 2.86
CA GLU A 75 8.92 13.48 3.21
C GLU A 75 8.63 12.31 2.24
N VAL A 76 7.49 12.32 1.55
CA VAL A 76 7.14 11.30 0.55
C VAL A 76 8.17 11.25 -0.59
N LEU A 77 8.79 12.38 -0.94
CA LEU A 77 9.78 12.45 -2.00
C LEU A 77 11.16 11.88 -1.62
N THR A 78 11.36 11.55 -0.35
CA THR A 78 12.62 10.93 0.10
C THR A 78 12.84 9.57 -0.56
N GLU A 79 11.78 8.83 -0.90
CA GLU A 79 11.87 7.56 -1.63
C GLU A 79 12.41 7.78 -3.06
N ALA A 80 11.91 8.79 -3.78
CA ALA A 80 12.39 9.12 -5.11
C ALA A 80 13.88 9.48 -5.10
N ILE A 81 14.30 10.30 -4.13
CA ILE A 81 15.69 10.70 -3.94
C ILE A 81 16.55 9.47 -3.63
N GLN A 82 16.10 8.61 -2.71
CA GLN A 82 16.83 7.39 -2.36
C GLN A 82 17.01 6.44 -3.56
N THR A 83 16.01 6.36 -4.43
CA THR A 83 16.09 5.58 -5.67
C THR A 83 17.17 6.11 -6.60
N ILE A 84 17.29 7.44 -6.77
CA ILE A 84 18.32 8.06 -7.59
C ILE A 84 19.72 7.90 -6.95
N ILE A 85 19.84 8.04 -5.65
CA ILE A 85 21.07 7.77 -4.90
C ILE A 85 21.58 6.35 -5.17
N ARG A 86 20.69 5.36 -5.07
CA ARG A 86 21.05 3.96 -5.33
C ARG A 86 21.42 3.71 -6.78
N LYS A 87 20.66 4.29 -7.73
CA LYS A 87 20.96 4.17 -9.16
C LYS A 87 22.35 4.68 -9.52
N ASN A 88 22.78 5.77 -8.88
CA ASN A 88 24.10 6.39 -9.12
C ASN A 88 25.21 5.88 -8.18
N ASN A 89 24.94 4.82 -7.39
CA ASN A 89 25.90 4.22 -6.46
C ASN A 89 26.56 5.23 -5.49
N ILE A 90 25.81 6.23 -5.02
CA ILE A 90 26.33 7.22 -4.08
C ILE A 90 26.58 6.52 -2.72
N PRO A 91 27.81 6.59 -2.18
CA PRO A 91 28.13 5.97 -0.91
C PRO A 91 27.36 6.65 0.23
N ASN A 92 27.02 5.87 1.26
CA ASN A 92 26.31 6.33 2.46
C ASN A 92 24.94 7.01 2.20
N GLY A 93 24.30 6.69 1.06
CA GLY A 93 23.02 7.32 0.67
C GLY A 93 21.92 7.18 1.70
N TYR A 94 21.87 6.06 2.42
CA TYR A 94 20.92 5.87 3.51
C TYR A 94 21.16 6.82 4.70
N GLU A 95 22.41 6.98 5.11
CA GLU A 95 22.77 7.87 6.22
C GLU A 95 22.48 9.34 5.87
N LEU A 96 22.78 9.75 4.62
CA LEU A 96 22.46 11.09 4.11
C LEU A 96 20.95 11.38 4.18
N MET A 97 20.12 10.41 3.80
CA MET A 97 18.66 10.57 3.88
C MET A 97 18.14 10.57 5.32
N LYS A 98 18.75 9.75 6.18
CA LYS A 98 18.42 9.70 7.60
C LYS A 98 18.72 11.01 8.31
N ASP A 99 19.85 11.65 8.00
CA ASP A 99 20.23 12.94 8.57
C ASP A 99 19.30 14.07 8.11
N LEU A 100 18.80 14.00 6.87
CA LEU A 100 17.80 14.93 6.34
C LEU A 100 16.45 14.79 7.06
N SER A 101 16.03 13.56 7.38
CA SER A 101 14.68 13.27 7.91
C SER A 101 14.61 13.19 9.44
N ARG A 102 15.75 13.09 10.12
CA ARG A 102 15.80 12.76 11.55
C ARG A 102 15.22 13.89 12.42
N GLY A 103 14.04 13.64 12.99
CA GLY A 103 13.43 14.53 13.99
C GLY A 103 12.94 15.87 13.47
N LYS A 104 12.86 16.07 12.15
CA LYS A 104 12.39 17.30 11.53
C LYS A 104 11.35 17.00 10.46
N LYS A 105 10.32 17.85 10.38
CA LYS A 105 9.43 17.87 9.22
C LYS A 105 10.22 18.45 8.05
N ILE A 106 10.34 17.68 6.97
CA ILE A 106 11.05 18.10 5.76
C ILE A 106 10.16 19.10 5.01
N ASN A 107 10.75 20.19 4.53
CA ASN A 107 10.10 21.15 3.66
C ASN A 107 10.74 21.17 2.27
N GLN A 108 10.11 21.86 1.33
CA GLN A 108 10.60 22.00 -0.03
C GLN A 108 12.03 22.53 -0.11
N GLY A 109 12.34 23.57 0.65
CA GLY A 109 13.66 24.20 0.62
C GLY A 109 14.77 23.28 1.14
N ASP A 110 14.46 22.41 2.11
CA ASP A 110 15.43 21.42 2.60
C ASP A 110 15.74 20.38 1.53
N LEU A 111 14.72 19.91 0.80
CA LEU A 111 14.91 18.97 -0.32
C LEU A 111 15.66 19.61 -1.49
N GLU A 112 15.32 20.81 -1.87
CA GLU A 112 16.00 21.54 -2.96
C GLU A 112 17.50 21.73 -2.67
N LYS A 113 17.86 22.14 -1.45
CA LYS A 113 19.25 22.24 -1.01
C LYS A 113 19.95 20.90 -1.05
N PHE A 114 19.29 19.85 -0.56
CA PHE A 114 19.86 18.51 -0.55
C PHE A 114 20.12 18.01 -1.98
N ILE A 115 19.12 18.10 -2.87
CA ILE A 115 19.23 17.68 -4.28
C ILE A 115 20.33 18.46 -5.01
N SER A 116 20.43 19.77 -4.77
CA SER A 116 21.45 20.61 -5.41
C SER A 116 22.86 20.20 -5.05
N ASN A 117 23.08 19.76 -3.80
CA ASN A 117 24.38 19.33 -3.28
C ASN A 117 24.73 17.87 -3.60
N MET A 118 23.77 17.07 -4.13
CA MET A 118 24.05 15.70 -4.51
C MET A 118 24.99 15.62 -5.70
N ASP A 119 25.87 14.60 -5.71
CA ASP A 119 26.72 14.29 -6.86
C ASP A 119 26.01 13.33 -7.82
N VAL A 120 25.02 13.86 -8.56
CA VAL A 120 24.26 13.13 -9.57
C VAL A 120 24.17 13.94 -10.87
N PRO A 121 23.89 13.28 -12.02
CA PRO A 121 23.74 13.97 -13.30
C PRO A 121 22.72 15.10 -13.24
N THR A 122 22.99 16.19 -13.94
CA THR A 122 22.13 17.39 -13.97
C THR A 122 20.69 17.08 -14.41
N GLU A 123 20.53 16.13 -15.29
CA GLU A 123 19.21 15.67 -15.74
C GLU A 123 18.38 15.08 -14.60
N GLU A 124 19.00 14.24 -13.76
CA GLU A 124 18.38 13.65 -12.59
C GLU A 124 18.01 14.71 -11.52
N LYS A 125 18.93 15.69 -11.29
CA LYS A 125 18.62 16.83 -10.41
C LYS A 125 17.39 17.60 -10.88
N THR A 126 17.37 17.94 -12.16
CA THR A 126 16.26 18.68 -12.77
C THR A 126 14.95 17.92 -12.65
N ARG A 127 14.99 16.60 -12.80
CA ARG A 127 13.82 15.73 -12.64
C ARG A 127 13.33 15.71 -11.21
N LEU A 128 14.24 15.55 -10.23
CA LEU A 128 13.88 15.56 -8.80
C LEU A 128 13.30 16.89 -8.35
N LEU A 129 13.89 18.02 -8.78
CA LEU A 129 13.43 19.36 -8.42
C LEU A 129 12.03 19.71 -8.97
N LYS A 130 11.57 19.00 -10.00
CA LYS A 130 10.21 19.14 -10.55
C LYS A 130 9.17 18.33 -9.81
N LEU A 131 9.57 17.39 -8.96
CA LEU A 131 8.63 16.55 -8.23
C LEU A 131 7.99 17.33 -7.07
N THR A 132 6.70 17.12 -6.93
CA THR A 132 5.92 17.55 -5.77
C THR A 132 5.26 16.34 -5.13
N PRO A 133 4.88 16.37 -3.85
CA PRO A 133 4.15 15.27 -3.22
C PRO A 133 2.92 14.84 -4.01
N SER A 134 2.17 15.79 -4.57
CA SER A 134 0.97 15.52 -5.37
C SER A 134 1.27 14.94 -6.76
N SER A 135 2.45 15.21 -7.33
CA SER A 135 2.86 14.69 -8.64
C SER A 135 3.54 13.32 -8.57
N TYR A 136 3.97 12.89 -7.38
CA TYR A 136 4.67 11.62 -7.19
C TYR A 136 3.69 10.44 -7.03
N ILE A 137 2.96 10.15 -8.10
CA ILE A 137 1.93 9.10 -8.14
C ILE A 137 2.35 7.82 -8.86
N GLY A 138 3.56 7.78 -9.43
CA GLY A 138 4.06 6.63 -10.18
C GLY A 138 3.11 6.19 -11.29
N TYR A 139 2.79 4.91 -11.34
CA TYR A 139 1.85 4.33 -12.29
C TYR A 139 0.39 4.28 -11.81
N ALA A 140 0.06 4.85 -10.65
CA ALA A 140 -1.27 4.73 -10.06
C ALA A 140 -2.39 5.17 -11.02
N SER A 141 -2.22 6.30 -11.72
CA SER A 141 -3.23 6.78 -12.68
C SER A 141 -3.38 5.90 -13.93
N LYS A 142 -2.36 5.11 -14.27
CA LYS A 142 -2.41 4.15 -15.38
C LYS A 142 -3.08 2.86 -14.93
N LEU A 143 -2.68 2.33 -13.79
CA LEU A 143 -3.20 1.08 -13.23
C LEU A 143 -4.65 1.18 -12.75
N SER A 144 -5.13 2.38 -12.42
CA SER A 144 -6.51 2.59 -12.00
C SER A 144 -7.52 2.65 -13.16
N LYS A 145 -7.07 2.58 -14.42
CA LYS A 145 -7.93 2.61 -15.61
C LYS A 145 -8.18 1.23 -16.22
N ASP A 146 -7.46 0.22 -15.76
CA ASP A 146 -7.61 -1.20 -16.12
C ASP A 146 -8.50 -1.91 -15.09
#